data_474afd9bf6cbf53c93e25f1585133b4d
#
_entry.id   474afd9bf6cbf53c93e25f1585133b4d
#
_cell.length_a   1.000
_cell.length_b   1.000
_cell.length_c   1.000
_cell.angle_alpha   90.00
_cell.angle_beta   90.00
_cell.angle_gamma   90.00
#
_symmetry.space_group_name_H-M   'P 1'
#
loop_
_entity.id
_entity.type
_entity.pdbx_description
1 polymer ?
#
loop_
_entity_poly.entity_id
_entity_poly.type
_entity_poly.pdbx_seq_one_letter_code
_entity_poly.pdbx_strand_id
1 'polypeptide(L)'
;MKIVVIGTRGIPDIQGGVETHCQELYPRIVKLGCDVTVVRRSSYIAPSNHISDFDGVKLHDIYAPRKKSIEAIIHTFLSVCYAKKEHADILHIHAVGPSLLVPFAKFLGLTVIMTHHGPDYERKKWGKLAKVVINFGERVGIKYANQVIVISDVINNIIKTKYKYSKANLIYNGVNIPIKSKKTDYLERLGLESGKYIFTLGRFVEEKGFDGLIKGFLNAKLVDYKLVIAGAADHEDEYSSKLKHLAYTNNIILTGFIKGEKLNQLFTNARLFVLPSFHEGLPISLLEAMSYNLDVLVSDIPANLEIKLDKNNYFNCGNWEDLTSKLLQKINNQAISIQYNMEKYNWNHIAKQVYSIYQSAIKK
;
A
#
# COMPACT_ATOMS: atom_id res chain seq x y z
N MET A 1 0.58 14.51 -22.87
CA MET A 1 -0.65 14.47 -22.04
C MET A 1 -0.32 15.05 -20.69
N LYS A 2 -1.13 16.02 -20.22
CA LYS A 2 -0.99 16.59 -18.87
C LYS A 2 -1.92 15.85 -17.91
N ILE A 3 -1.31 15.22 -16.91
CA ILE A 3 -2.00 14.35 -15.95
C ILE A 3 -1.87 14.97 -14.56
N VAL A 4 -3.00 15.19 -13.90
CA VAL A 4 -3.03 15.59 -12.48
C VAL A 4 -3.49 14.41 -11.65
N VAL A 5 -2.70 14.04 -10.66
CA VAL A 5 -2.90 12.88 -9.77
C VAL A 5 -3.32 13.36 -8.39
N ILE A 6 -4.43 12.81 -7.89
CA ILE A 6 -4.98 13.14 -6.57
C ILE A 6 -5.41 11.89 -5.81
N GLY A 7 -5.74 12.03 -4.55
CA GLY A 7 -6.26 10.93 -3.72
C GLY A 7 -5.19 10.19 -2.91
N THR A 8 -3.92 10.47 -3.15
CA THR A 8 -2.79 10.09 -2.30
C THR A 8 -2.50 11.15 -1.24
N ARG A 9 -1.70 10.83 -0.23
CA ARG A 9 -1.12 11.84 0.69
C ARG A 9 0.05 12.57 0.05
N GLY A 10 0.73 11.92 -0.89
CA GLY A 10 1.84 12.47 -1.66
C GLY A 10 2.98 11.47 -1.87
N ILE A 11 3.97 11.93 -2.61
CA ILE A 11 5.26 11.27 -2.90
C ILE A 11 6.37 12.34 -2.83
N PRO A 12 7.66 11.99 -2.73
CA PRO A 12 8.16 10.69 -2.32
C PRO A 12 8.11 10.50 -0.79
N ASP A 13 8.44 9.28 -0.38
CA ASP A 13 8.83 8.99 1.01
C ASP A 13 7.71 9.16 2.05
N ILE A 14 6.47 9.01 1.64
CA ILE A 14 5.31 8.96 2.53
C ILE A 14 4.84 7.52 2.65
N GLN A 15 4.70 7.05 3.89
CA GLN A 15 4.34 5.67 4.20
C GLN A 15 2.94 5.32 3.71
N GLY A 16 2.78 4.24 2.92
CA GLY A 16 1.48 3.68 2.54
C GLY A 16 1.48 3.04 1.16
N GLY A 17 0.59 2.06 0.96
CA GLY A 17 0.53 1.31 -0.30
C GLY A 17 0.15 2.17 -1.51
N VAL A 18 -0.77 3.14 -1.35
CA VAL A 18 -1.15 4.07 -2.42
C VAL A 18 0.01 5.01 -2.74
N GLU A 19 0.73 5.47 -1.71
CA GLU A 19 1.89 6.33 -1.83
C GLU A 19 3.02 5.61 -2.56
N THR A 20 3.34 4.38 -2.16
CA THR A 20 4.34 3.53 -2.85
C THR A 20 3.92 3.27 -4.31
N HIS A 21 2.64 2.95 -4.55
CA HIS A 21 2.12 2.78 -5.91
C HIS A 21 2.34 4.04 -6.76
N CYS A 22 1.99 5.22 -6.25
CA CYS A 22 2.16 6.48 -6.97
C CYS A 22 3.64 6.81 -7.19
N GLN A 23 4.48 6.61 -6.19
CA GLN A 23 5.92 6.87 -6.26
C GLN A 23 6.62 6.02 -7.33
N GLU A 24 6.19 4.78 -7.49
CA GLU A 24 6.77 3.87 -8.49
C GLU A 24 6.17 4.04 -9.88
N LEU A 25 4.88 4.32 -9.98
CA LEU A 25 4.18 4.41 -11.26
C LEU A 25 4.51 5.70 -12.01
N TYR A 26 4.39 6.87 -11.35
CA TYR A 26 4.37 8.13 -12.07
C TYR A 26 5.70 8.57 -12.69
N PRO A 27 6.88 8.30 -12.11
CA PRO A 27 8.15 8.51 -12.82
C PRO A 27 8.25 7.70 -14.12
N ARG A 28 7.64 6.51 -14.14
CA ARG A 28 7.59 5.67 -15.35
C ARG A 28 6.62 6.22 -16.40
N ILE A 29 5.50 6.79 -15.95
CA ILE A 29 4.55 7.50 -16.85
C ILE A 29 5.18 8.75 -17.45
N VAL A 30 6.00 9.49 -16.68
CA VAL A 30 6.80 10.62 -17.22
C VAL A 30 7.76 10.15 -18.31
N LYS A 31 8.46 9.03 -18.10
CA LYS A 31 9.35 8.44 -19.10
C LYS A 31 8.63 7.99 -20.38
N LEU A 32 7.31 7.79 -20.32
CA LEU A 32 6.46 7.51 -21.49
C LEU A 32 5.94 8.79 -22.18
N GLY A 33 6.45 9.97 -21.80
CA GLY A 33 6.17 11.26 -22.44
C GLY A 33 4.95 12.01 -21.90
N CYS A 34 4.51 11.72 -20.66
CA CYS A 34 3.45 12.48 -20.00
C CYS A 34 4.03 13.59 -19.11
N ASP A 35 3.32 14.70 -19.01
CA ASP A 35 3.54 15.74 -18.00
C ASP A 35 2.68 15.41 -16.78
N VAL A 36 3.30 14.96 -15.69
CA VAL A 36 2.58 14.48 -14.50
C VAL A 36 2.78 15.42 -13.33
N THR A 37 1.69 15.82 -12.71
CA THR A 37 1.69 16.54 -11.43
C THR A 37 0.99 15.69 -10.37
N VAL A 38 1.69 15.35 -9.29
CA VAL A 38 1.09 14.73 -8.10
C VAL A 38 0.76 15.79 -7.07
N VAL A 39 -0.52 15.87 -6.71
CA VAL A 39 -1.01 16.80 -5.69
C VAL A 39 -0.83 16.15 -4.32
N ARG A 40 -0.06 16.81 -3.45
CA ARG A 40 0.28 16.32 -2.11
C ARG A 40 -0.52 17.07 -1.04
N ARG A 41 -0.80 16.37 0.06
CA ARG A 41 -1.43 16.99 1.24
C ARG A 41 -0.35 17.66 2.09
N SER A 42 -0.40 18.97 2.22
CA SER A 42 0.61 19.75 2.97
C SER A 42 0.85 19.26 4.40
N SER A 43 -0.17 18.68 5.04
CA SER A 43 -0.07 18.14 6.40
C SER A 43 0.85 16.92 6.56
N TYR A 44 1.21 16.25 5.45
CA TYR A 44 2.09 15.06 5.44
C TYR A 44 3.51 15.35 4.90
N ILE A 45 3.77 16.59 4.49
CA ILE A 45 5.06 16.94 3.93
C ILE A 45 5.99 17.38 5.05
N ALA A 46 7.04 16.61 5.29
CA ALA A 46 8.09 16.96 6.23
C ALA A 46 8.94 18.13 5.68
N PRO A 47 9.56 18.97 6.55
CA PRO A 47 10.43 20.06 6.09
C PRO A 47 11.54 19.61 5.14
N SER A 48 12.07 18.42 5.33
CA SER A 48 13.10 17.82 4.46
C SER A 48 12.56 17.35 3.09
N ASN A 49 11.25 17.35 2.88
CA ASN A 49 10.58 16.88 1.65
C ASN A 49 9.84 18.02 0.90
N HIS A 50 10.18 19.28 1.17
CA HIS A 50 9.69 20.42 0.39
C HIS A 50 10.45 20.53 -0.93
N ILE A 51 10.20 19.59 -1.84
CA ILE A 51 10.72 19.54 -3.21
C ILE A 51 9.59 19.76 -4.20
N SER A 52 9.89 20.34 -5.36
CA SER A 52 8.91 20.60 -6.42
C SER A 52 8.88 19.54 -7.51
N ASP A 53 9.88 18.65 -7.53
CA ASP A 53 10.03 17.58 -8.52
C ASP A 53 10.57 16.30 -7.87
N PHE A 54 10.12 15.15 -8.38
CA PHE A 54 10.65 13.84 -8.03
C PHE A 54 10.70 12.97 -9.30
N ASP A 55 11.90 12.68 -9.78
CA ASP A 55 12.15 11.88 -10.98
C ASP A 55 11.32 12.35 -12.21
N GLY A 56 11.19 13.67 -12.40
CA GLY A 56 10.43 14.31 -13.46
C GLY A 56 8.92 14.44 -13.18
N VAL A 57 8.45 13.97 -12.05
CA VAL A 57 7.08 14.20 -11.58
C VAL A 57 7.00 15.52 -10.83
N LYS A 58 6.20 16.47 -11.31
CA LYS A 58 5.92 17.73 -10.62
C LYS A 58 5.13 17.46 -9.35
N LEU A 59 5.49 18.16 -8.27
CA LEU A 59 4.85 18.03 -6.97
C LEU A 59 4.17 19.36 -6.61
N HIS A 60 2.90 19.26 -6.23
CA HIS A 60 2.14 20.46 -5.84
C HIS A 60 1.45 20.26 -4.51
N ASP A 61 1.79 21.12 -3.52
CA ASP A 61 1.27 20.99 -2.15
C ASP A 61 -0.02 21.78 -2.01
N ILE A 62 -1.12 21.10 -1.65
CA ILE A 62 -2.42 21.73 -1.37
C ILE A 62 -2.76 21.56 0.11
N TYR A 63 -3.40 22.57 0.68
CA TYR A 63 -3.86 22.56 2.05
C TYR A 63 -4.74 21.33 2.36
N ALA A 64 -4.45 20.71 3.48
CA ALA A 64 -5.26 19.65 4.05
C ALA A 64 -5.37 19.87 5.57
N PRO A 65 -6.60 20.02 6.13
CA PRO A 65 -6.76 20.18 7.57
C PRO A 65 -6.37 18.91 8.30
N ARG A 66 -5.74 19.02 9.50
CA ARG A 66 -5.31 17.87 10.31
C ARG A 66 -6.49 17.17 11.03
N LYS A 67 -7.65 17.06 10.40
CA LYS A 67 -8.83 16.38 10.96
C LYS A 67 -9.20 15.16 10.11
N LYS A 68 -9.04 13.96 10.67
CA LYS A 68 -9.21 12.66 9.97
C LYS A 68 -10.48 12.57 9.09
N SER A 69 -11.61 13.19 9.51
CA SER A 69 -12.90 13.04 8.83
C SER A 69 -13.09 13.91 7.60
N ILE A 70 -12.45 15.08 7.53
CA ILE A 70 -12.70 16.07 6.47
C ILE A 70 -11.46 16.36 5.60
N GLU A 71 -10.29 15.95 6.07
CA GLU A 71 -9.00 16.15 5.39
C GLU A 71 -9.05 15.71 3.93
N ALA A 72 -9.49 14.47 3.68
CA ALA A 72 -9.51 13.90 2.34
C ALA A 72 -10.51 14.62 1.44
N ILE A 73 -11.68 15.04 1.94
CA ILE A 73 -12.73 15.70 1.16
C ILE A 73 -12.29 17.08 0.74
N ILE A 74 -11.82 17.91 1.70
CA ILE A 74 -11.37 19.28 1.41
C ILE A 74 -10.18 19.25 0.44
N HIS A 75 -9.17 18.43 0.73
CA HIS A 75 -8.01 18.31 -0.15
C HIS A 75 -8.41 17.87 -1.56
N THR A 76 -9.30 16.87 -1.69
CA THR A 76 -9.74 16.39 -3.00
C THR A 76 -10.51 17.45 -3.77
N PHE A 77 -11.39 18.22 -3.09
CA PHE A 77 -12.12 19.32 -3.72
C PHE A 77 -11.16 20.38 -4.29
N LEU A 78 -10.24 20.87 -3.47
CA LEU A 78 -9.23 21.86 -3.91
C LEU A 78 -8.35 21.30 -5.04
N SER A 79 -8.01 20.02 -4.99
CA SER A 79 -7.20 19.36 -6.02
C SER A 79 -7.95 19.21 -7.36
N VAL A 80 -9.25 18.96 -7.33
CA VAL A 80 -10.10 18.97 -8.56
C VAL A 80 -10.15 20.36 -9.17
N CYS A 81 -10.32 21.42 -8.35
CA CYS A 81 -10.28 22.80 -8.83
C CYS A 81 -8.91 23.16 -9.43
N TYR A 82 -7.82 22.71 -8.78
CA TYR A 82 -6.46 22.87 -9.30
C TYR A 82 -6.30 22.17 -10.67
N ALA A 83 -6.73 20.91 -10.81
CA ALA A 83 -6.65 20.18 -12.06
C ALA A 83 -7.39 20.88 -13.20
N LYS A 84 -8.55 21.50 -12.92
CA LYS A 84 -9.30 22.30 -13.90
C LYS A 84 -8.55 23.57 -14.29
N LYS A 85 -7.97 24.28 -13.31
CA LYS A 85 -7.16 25.49 -13.55
C LYS A 85 -5.93 25.18 -14.41
N GLU A 86 -5.30 24.04 -14.17
CA GLU A 86 -4.12 23.57 -14.90
C GLU A 86 -4.44 23.00 -16.30
N HIS A 87 -5.70 22.99 -16.71
CA HIS A 87 -6.15 22.39 -17.97
C HIS A 87 -5.64 20.95 -18.14
N ALA A 88 -5.79 20.13 -17.08
CA ALA A 88 -5.39 18.73 -17.13
C ALA A 88 -6.18 17.96 -18.19
N ASP A 89 -5.46 17.22 -19.06
CA ASP A 89 -6.07 16.28 -20.00
C ASP A 89 -6.74 15.12 -19.26
N ILE A 90 -6.11 14.69 -18.16
CA ILE A 90 -6.59 13.60 -17.30
C ILE A 90 -6.46 14.00 -15.83
N LEU A 91 -7.54 13.77 -15.08
CA LEU A 91 -7.54 13.72 -13.63
C LEU A 91 -7.53 12.26 -13.18
N HIS A 92 -6.44 11.78 -12.59
CA HIS A 92 -6.36 10.44 -12.04
C HIS A 92 -6.59 10.46 -10.52
N ILE A 93 -7.68 9.83 -10.08
CA ILE A 93 -8.11 9.80 -8.68
C ILE A 93 -7.78 8.42 -8.09
N HIS A 94 -6.98 8.40 -7.02
CA HIS A 94 -6.69 7.20 -6.27
C HIS A 94 -7.60 7.06 -5.04
N ALA A 95 -8.02 5.81 -4.78
CA ALA A 95 -8.88 5.38 -3.67
C ALA A 95 -10.36 5.82 -3.75
N VAL A 96 -11.21 5.08 -3.05
CA VAL A 96 -12.67 5.20 -3.10
C VAL A 96 -13.22 6.43 -2.38
N GLY A 97 -12.57 6.89 -1.32
CA GLY A 97 -12.99 8.10 -0.59
C GLY A 97 -12.91 9.36 -1.45
N PRO A 98 -11.75 9.71 -2.04
CA PRO A 98 -11.59 10.79 -3.00
C PRO A 98 -12.52 10.69 -4.21
N SER A 99 -12.91 9.50 -4.62
CA SER A 99 -13.80 9.27 -5.77
C SER A 99 -15.21 9.82 -5.57
N LEU A 100 -15.58 10.24 -4.35
CA LEU A 100 -16.80 11.02 -4.08
C LEU A 100 -16.89 12.26 -4.96
N LEU A 101 -15.76 12.85 -5.35
CA LEU A 101 -15.70 14.08 -6.15
C LEU A 101 -15.65 13.82 -7.67
N VAL A 102 -15.73 12.57 -8.13
CA VAL A 102 -15.78 12.23 -9.56
C VAL A 102 -16.94 12.95 -10.30
N PRO A 103 -18.17 12.97 -9.77
CA PRO A 103 -19.25 13.71 -10.45
C PRO A 103 -18.95 15.21 -10.59
N PHE A 104 -18.36 15.83 -9.58
CA PHE A 104 -17.96 17.24 -9.64
C PHE A 104 -16.85 17.48 -10.68
N ALA A 105 -15.84 16.62 -10.72
CA ALA A 105 -14.78 16.69 -11.73
C ALA A 105 -15.34 16.53 -13.16
N LYS A 106 -16.31 15.64 -13.35
CA LYS A 106 -17.03 15.44 -14.62
C LYS A 106 -17.84 16.68 -15.00
N PHE A 107 -18.54 17.30 -14.03
CA PHE A 107 -19.27 18.54 -14.26
C PHE A 107 -18.36 19.69 -14.75
N LEU A 108 -17.12 19.74 -14.25
CA LEU A 108 -16.10 20.69 -14.72
C LEU A 108 -15.49 20.31 -16.09
N GLY A 109 -15.93 19.21 -16.71
CA GLY A 109 -15.46 18.77 -18.03
C GLY A 109 -14.13 18.02 -18.01
N LEU A 110 -13.65 17.53 -16.85
CA LEU A 110 -12.42 16.77 -16.76
C LEU A 110 -12.62 15.32 -17.23
N THR A 111 -11.62 14.74 -17.90
CA THR A 111 -11.53 13.29 -18.12
C THR A 111 -11.01 12.63 -16.87
N VAL A 112 -11.83 11.79 -16.22
CA VAL A 112 -11.51 11.19 -14.92
C VAL A 112 -11.21 9.73 -15.05
N ILE A 113 -10.07 9.32 -14.50
CA ILE A 113 -9.69 7.92 -14.29
C ILE A 113 -9.66 7.66 -12.79
N MET A 114 -10.21 6.54 -12.34
CA MET A 114 -10.22 6.13 -10.95
C MET A 114 -9.42 4.84 -10.79
N THR A 115 -8.49 4.80 -9.82
CA THR A 115 -7.88 3.55 -9.36
C THR A 115 -8.44 3.16 -7.98
N HIS A 116 -9.01 1.96 -7.92
CA HIS A 116 -9.58 1.37 -6.72
C HIS A 116 -8.52 0.52 -6.01
N HIS A 117 -8.07 0.95 -4.83
CA HIS A 117 -7.03 0.29 -4.03
C HIS A 117 -7.56 -0.64 -2.93
N GLY A 118 -8.86 -0.79 -2.82
CA GLY A 118 -9.52 -1.62 -1.81
C GLY A 118 -10.76 -0.96 -1.23
N PRO A 119 -11.67 -1.75 -0.63
CA PRO A 119 -12.88 -1.27 0.00
C PRO A 119 -12.59 -0.61 1.36
N ASP A 120 -12.11 0.64 1.33
CA ASP A 120 -11.71 1.39 2.52
C ASP A 120 -12.81 1.49 3.60
N TYR A 121 -14.08 1.36 3.24
CA TYR A 121 -15.20 1.34 4.17
C TYR A 121 -15.23 0.10 5.08
N GLU A 122 -14.53 -0.97 4.74
CA GLU A 122 -14.42 -2.16 5.61
C GLU A 122 -13.46 -1.94 6.79
N ARG A 123 -12.61 -0.91 6.73
CA ARG A 123 -11.66 -0.62 7.79
C ARG A 123 -12.36 -0.25 9.09
N LYS A 124 -11.88 -0.81 10.20
CA LYS A 124 -12.46 -0.62 11.55
C LYS A 124 -12.41 0.84 12.02
N LYS A 125 -11.42 1.60 11.60
CA LYS A 125 -11.24 3.01 11.99
C LYS A 125 -12.38 3.95 11.59
N TRP A 126 -13.26 3.53 10.67
CA TRP A 126 -14.34 4.36 10.17
C TRP A 126 -15.64 4.11 10.93
N GLY A 127 -16.23 5.17 11.48
CA GLY A 127 -17.61 5.12 12.04
C GLY A 127 -18.66 4.90 10.94
N LYS A 128 -19.88 4.56 11.36
CA LYS A 128 -20.98 4.19 10.44
C LYS A 128 -21.22 5.24 9.33
N LEU A 129 -21.28 6.51 9.69
CA LEU A 129 -21.50 7.61 8.71
C LEU A 129 -20.36 7.70 7.69
N ALA A 130 -19.11 7.64 8.14
CA ALA A 130 -17.95 7.67 7.25
C ALA A 130 -17.94 6.48 6.29
N LYS A 131 -18.31 5.28 6.75
CA LYS A 131 -18.47 4.09 5.90
C LYS A 131 -19.50 4.30 4.79
N VAL A 132 -20.65 4.92 5.11
CA VAL A 132 -21.68 5.24 4.12
C VAL A 132 -21.15 6.22 3.08
N VAL A 133 -20.47 7.29 3.49
CA VAL A 133 -19.91 8.30 2.58
C VAL A 133 -18.83 7.68 1.68
N ILE A 134 -17.93 6.84 2.23
CA ILE A 134 -16.87 6.18 1.44
C ILE A 134 -17.49 5.19 0.45
N ASN A 135 -18.49 4.42 0.86
CA ASN A 135 -19.22 3.49 0.00
C ASN A 135 -19.96 4.23 -1.12
N PHE A 136 -20.55 5.39 -0.82
CA PHE A 136 -21.15 6.23 -1.83
C PHE A 136 -20.10 6.79 -2.81
N GLY A 137 -18.92 7.18 -2.31
CA GLY A 137 -17.78 7.57 -3.14
C GLY A 137 -17.34 6.47 -4.11
N GLU A 138 -17.26 5.21 -3.64
CA GLU A 138 -17.01 4.05 -4.51
C GLU A 138 -18.07 3.95 -5.63
N ARG A 139 -19.36 4.02 -5.26
CA ARG A 139 -20.46 3.89 -6.22
C ARG A 139 -20.42 4.96 -7.30
N VAL A 140 -20.26 6.23 -6.91
CA VAL A 140 -20.24 7.33 -7.89
C VAL A 140 -18.95 7.35 -8.69
N GLY A 141 -17.82 6.98 -8.08
CA GLY A 141 -16.54 6.84 -8.76
C GLY A 141 -16.62 5.81 -9.89
N ILE A 142 -17.12 4.61 -9.59
CA ILE A 142 -17.29 3.52 -10.58
C ILE A 142 -18.29 3.92 -11.69
N LYS A 143 -19.38 4.58 -11.30
CA LYS A 143 -20.45 4.93 -12.25
C LYS A 143 -20.05 6.04 -13.24
N TYR A 144 -19.31 7.05 -12.78
CA TYR A 144 -19.11 8.30 -13.54
C TYR A 144 -17.68 8.51 -14.05
N ALA A 145 -16.67 7.77 -13.57
CA ALA A 145 -15.34 7.83 -14.14
C ALA A 145 -15.32 7.38 -15.61
N ASN A 146 -14.47 7.99 -16.43
CA ASN A 146 -14.27 7.57 -17.82
C ASN A 146 -13.64 6.18 -17.92
N GLN A 147 -12.72 5.88 -16.98
CA GLN A 147 -12.10 4.57 -16.85
C GLN A 147 -11.94 4.22 -15.37
N VAL A 148 -12.10 2.94 -15.06
CA VAL A 148 -11.88 2.38 -13.71
C VAL A 148 -10.76 1.36 -13.79
N ILE A 149 -9.75 1.52 -12.93
CA ILE A 149 -8.67 0.57 -12.73
C ILE A 149 -8.88 -0.10 -11.37
N VAL A 150 -8.69 -1.40 -11.31
CA VAL A 150 -8.69 -2.20 -10.07
C VAL A 150 -7.36 -2.92 -9.93
N ILE A 151 -6.84 -2.99 -8.70
CA ILE A 151 -5.49 -3.54 -8.46
C ILE A 151 -5.47 -5.03 -8.14
N SER A 152 -6.63 -5.69 -8.10
CA SER A 152 -6.73 -7.12 -7.82
C SER A 152 -8.02 -7.73 -8.38
N ASP A 153 -8.02 -9.04 -8.62
CA ASP A 153 -9.22 -9.80 -9.01
C ASP A 153 -10.27 -9.77 -7.91
N VAL A 154 -9.86 -9.78 -6.64
CA VAL A 154 -10.78 -9.64 -5.51
C VAL A 154 -11.59 -8.35 -5.63
N ILE A 155 -10.93 -7.21 -5.84
CA ILE A 155 -11.61 -5.91 -6.02
C ILE A 155 -12.47 -5.92 -7.28
N ASN A 156 -11.98 -6.49 -8.38
CA ASN A 156 -12.74 -6.63 -9.62
C ASN A 156 -14.03 -7.41 -9.40
N ASN A 157 -13.99 -8.50 -8.65
CA ASN A 157 -15.17 -9.31 -8.32
C ASN A 157 -16.13 -8.55 -7.40
N ILE A 158 -15.63 -7.79 -6.43
CA ILE A 158 -16.46 -6.94 -5.57
C ILE A 158 -17.28 -5.96 -6.42
N ILE A 159 -16.65 -5.22 -7.33
CA ILE A 159 -17.37 -4.21 -8.13
C ILE A 159 -18.29 -4.85 -9.17
N LYS A 160 -17.93 -6.01 -9.74
CA LYS A 160 -18.80 -6.79 -10.64
C LYS A 160 -20.06 -7.23 -9.91
N THR A 161 -19.93 -7.78 -8.72
CA THR A 161 -21.05 -8.32 -7.95
C THR A 161 -21.93 -7.20 -7.39
N LYS A 162 -21.32 -6.18 -6.77
CA LYS A 162 -22.02 -5.11 -6.05
C LYS A 162 -22.67 -4.08 -6.98
N TYR A 163 -21.99 -3.72 -8.07
CA TYR A 163 -22.42 -2.64 -8.98
C TYR A 163 -22.77 -3.11 -10.38
N LYS A 164 -22.67 -4.41 -10.66
CA LYS A 164 -22.84 -4.99 -12.01
C LYS A 164 -21.92 -4.34 -13.05
N TYR A 165 -20.74 -3.88 -12.61
CA TYR A 165 -19.78 -3.17 -13.44
C TYR A 165 -18.68 -4.12 -13.92
N SER A 166 -18.66 -4.45 -15.21
CA SER A 166 -17.76 -5.43 -15.83
C SER A 166 -16.64 -4.80 -16.69
N LYS A 167 -16.58 -3.46 -16.74
CA LYS A 167 -15.66 -2.72 -17.64
C LYS A 167 -14.41 -2.22 -16.94
N ALA A 168 -14.11 -2.71 -15.74
CA ALA A 168 -12.89 -2.32 -15.03
C ALA A 168 -11.65 -2.93 -15.67
N ASN A 169 -10.58 -2.17 -15.67
CA ASN A 169 -9.26 -2.62 -16.13
C ASN A 169 -8.51 -3.20 -14.94
N LEU A 170 -8.22 -4.48 -14.97
CA LEU A 170 -7.39 -5.12 -13.94
C LEU A 170 -5.92 -4.81 -14.23
N ILE A 171 -5.30 -4.02 -13.36
CA ILE A 171 -3.88 -3.67 -13.41
C ILE A 171 -3.32 -3.78 -12.00
N TYR A 172 -2.51 -4.80 -11.74
CA TYR A 172 -1.98 -5.11 -10.41
C TYR A 172 -1.07 -3.99 -9.86
N ASN A 173 -0.81 -4.00 -8.55
CA ASN A 173 0.34 -3.29 -7.99
C ASN A 173 1.63 -3.97 -8.47
N GLY A 174 2.69 -3.18 -8.59
CA GLY A 174 3.99 -3.70 -8.98
C GLY A 174 4.97 -3.83 -7.82
N VAL A 175 6.12 -4.38 -8.14
CA VAL A 175 7.29 -4.43 -7.27
C VAL A 175 8.56 -4.33 -8.13
N ASN A 176 9.61 -3.76 -7.56
CA ASN A 176 10.94 -3.78 -8.16
C ASN A 176 11.65 -5.07 -7.77
N ILE A 177 12.38 -5.67 -8.69
CA ILE A 177 13.30 -6.76 -8.34
C ILE A 177 14.55 -6.11 -7.72
N PRO A 178 14.85 -6.36 -6.45
CA PRO A 178 15.92 -5.67 -5.75
C PRO A 178 17.28 -6.26 -6.08
N ILE A 179 18.31 -5.41 -6.00
CA ILE A 179 19.68 -5.87 -5.80
C ILE A 179 19.85 -6.05 -4.29
N LYS A 180 20.03 -7.30 -3.84
CA LYS A 180 20.16 -7.62 -2.41
C LYS A 180 21.36 -6.91 -1.81
N SER A 181 21.18 -6.32 -0.63
CA SER A 181 22.26 -5.63 0.08
C SER A 181 23.36 -6.59 0.48
N LYS A 182 24.61 -6.12 0.34
CA LYS A 182 25.79 -6.81 0.91
C LYS A 182 26.21 -6.24 2.27
N LYS A 183 25.53 -5.16 2.71
CA LYS A 183 25.80 -4.48 4.00
C LYS A 183 24.98 -5.09 5.10
N THR A 184 25.50 -5.02 6.33
CA THR A 184 24.87 -5.48 7.56
C THR A 184 24.91 -4.45 8.69
N ASP A 185 25.46 -3.26 8.43
CA ASP A 185 25.65 -2.22 9.44
C ASP A 185 24.34 -1.80 10.13
N TYR A 186 23.21 -1.88 9.41
CA TYR A 186 21.92 -1.57 10.01
C TYR A 186 21.40 -2.73 10.89
N LEU A 187 21.67 -3.98 10.50
CA LEU A 187 21.37 -5.15 11.33
C LEU A 187 22.16 -5.08 12.64
N GLU A 188 23.45 -4.80 12.55
CA GLU A 188 24.35 -4.70 13.71
C GLU A 188 23.85 -3.65 14.72
N ARG A 189 23.44 -2.46 14.23
CA ARG A 189 22.84 -1.40 15.07
C ARG A 189 21.56 -1.86 15.77
N LEU A 190 20.80 -2.77 15.19
CA LEU A 190 19.58 -3.35 15.77
C LEU A 190 19.88 -4.61 16.61
N GLY A 191 21.15 -5.03 16.67
CA GLY A 191 21.56 -6.28 17.32
C GLY A 191 20.95 -7.50 16.67
N LEU A 192 20.78 -7.50 15.34
CA LEU A 192 20.22 -8.60 14.55
C LEU A 192 21.32 -9.42 13.91
N GLU A 193 21.08 -10.74 13.81
CA GLU A 193 21.88 -11.67 13.04
C GLU A 193 21.14 -12.08 11.77
N SER A 194 21.87 -12.23 10.66
CA SER A 194 21.30 -12.69 9.39
C SER A 194 20.65 -14.07 9.56
N GLY A 195 19.43 -14.22 9.06
CA GLY A 195 18.65 -15.45 9.16
C GLY A 195 18.07 -15.75 10.54
N LYS A 196 18.24 -14.86 11.54
CA LYS A 196 17.78 -15.06 12.93
C LYS A 196 16.68 -14.09 13.35
N TYR A 197 15.90 -13.59 12.43
CA TYR A 197 14.74 -12.77 12.76
C TYR A 197 13.57 -12.97 11.80
N ILE A 198 12.39 -12.74 12.33
CA ILE A 198 11.12 -12.67 11.60
C ILE A 198 10.85 -11.19 11.32
N PHE A 199 10.46 -10.87 10.10
CA PHE A 199 10.26 -9.50 9.65
C PHE A 199 8.82 -9.26 9.22
N THR A 200 8.30 -8.09 9.52
CA THR A 200 7.04 -7.57 8.98
C THR A 200 7.12 -6.07 8.73
N LEU A 201 6.27 -5.57 7.84
CA LEU A 201 6.28 -4.19 7.39
C LEU A 201 4.87 -3.65 7.18
N GLY A 202 4.57 -2.49 7.75
CA GLY A 202 3.31 -1.79 7.49
C GLY A 202 3.01 -0.66 8.46
N ARG A 203 1.91 0.04 8.22
CA ARG A 203 1.43 1.08 9.13
C ARG A 203 0.92 0.47 10.43
N PHE A 204 1.12 1.18 11.53
CA PHE A 204 0.58 0.75 12.84
C PHE A 204 -0.91 1.07 12.93
N VAL A 205 -1.70 0.19 12.33
CA VAL A 205 -3.18 0.22 12.32
C VAL A 205 -3.72 -1.18 12.61
N GLU A 206 -4.88 -1.24 13.23
CA GLU A 206 -5.48 -2.49 13.71
C GLU A 206 -5.61 -3.55 12.60
N GLU A 207 -5.91 -3.11 11.38
CA GLU A 207 -6.07 -4.00 10.22
C GLU A 207 -4.80 -4.77 9.86
N LYS A 208 -3.62 -4.37 10.36
CA LYS A 208 -2.36 -5.06 10.11
C LYS A 208 -2.09 -6.21 11.08
N GLY A 209 -2.79 -6.31 12.22
CA GLY A 209 -2.72 -7.44 13.13
C GLY A 209 -1.37 -7.65 13.82
N PHE A 210 -0.56 -6.60 13.97
CA PHE A 210 0.78 -6.73 14.56
C PHE A 210 0.77 -7.13 16.03
N ASP A 211 -0.23 -6.74 16.78
CA ASP A 211 -0.44 -7.18 18.16
C ASP A 211 -0.65 -8.69 18.26
N GLY A 212 -1.40 -9.25 17.32
CA GLY A 212 -1.60 -10.69 17.19
C GLY A 212 -0.32 -11.42 16.78
N LEU A 213 0.47 -10.83 15.85
CA LEU A 213 1.78 -11.38 15.49
C LEU A 213 2.73 -11.43 16.69
N ILE A 214 2.79 -10.36 17.50
CA ILE A 214 3.60 -10.34 18.73
C ILE A 214 3.18 -11.48 19.65
N LYS A 215 1.87 -11.66 19.91
CA LYS A 215 1.35 -12.75 20.75
C LYS A 215 1.74 -14.11 20.19
N GLY A 216 1.53 -14.34 18.89
CA GLY A 216 1.91 -15.60 18.24
C GLY A 216 3.42 -15.90 18.32
N PHE A 217 4.26 -14.88 18.12
CA PHE A 217 5.70 -14.99 18.26
C PHE A 217 6.12 -15.35 19.69
N LEU A 218 5.57 -14.68 20.70
CA LEU A 218 5.88 -14.96 22.10
C LEU A 218 5.46 -16.39 22.50
N ASN A 219 4.28 -16.83 22.04
CA ASN A 219 3.79 -18.18 22.31
C ASN A 219 4.66 -19.25 21.64
N ALA A 220 5.28 -18.94 20.50
CA ALA A 220 6.19 -19.84 19.80
C ALA A 220 7.53 -20.06 20.54
N LYS A 221 7.86 -19.22 21.53
CA LYS A 221 9.09 -19.33 22.37
C LYS A 221 10.37 -19.51 21.53
N LEU A 222 10.47 -18.75 20.43
CA LEU A 222 11.62 -18.80 19.50
C LEU A 222 12.80 -18.02 20.09
N VAL A 223 13.50 -18.59 21.07
CA VAL A 223 14.55 -17.92 21.88
C VAL A 223 15.73 -17.39 21.07
N ASP A 224 16.07 -18.04 19.96
CA ASP A 224 17.17 -17.66 19.07
C ASP A 224 16.76 -16.67 17.98
N TYR A 225 15.51 -16.24 17.97
CA TYR A 225 14.96 -15.35 16.95
C TYR A 225 14.47 -14.05 17.53
N LYS A 226 14.56 -12.99 16.75
CA LYS A 226 13.95 -11.69 17.06
C LYS A 226 12.76 -11.42 16.14
N LEU A 227 11.80 -10.63 16.61
CA LEU A 227 10.73 -10.08 15.78
C LEU A 227 11.01 -8.61 15.49
N VAL A 228 10.98 -8.25 14.21
CA VAL A 228 11.23 -6.90 13.71
C VAL A 228 9.99 -6.40 12.99
N ILE A 229 9.45 -5.27 13.41
CA ILE A 229 8.28 -4.62 12.82
C ILE A 229 8.70 -3.24 12.30
N ALA A 230 8.71 -3.07 10.98
CA ALA A 230 9.01 -1.78 10.36
C ALA A 230 7.73 -1.01 10.05
N GLY A 231 7.74 0.29 10.32
CA GLY A 231 6.64 1.19 10.07
C GLY A 231 6.29 2.09 11.24
N ALA A 232 5.26 2.90 11.05
CA ALA A 232 4.80 3.85 12.05
C ALA A 232 3.28 4.07 11.94
N ALA A 233 2.69 4.75 12.92
CA ALA A 233 1.33 5.27 12.80
C ALA A 233 1.35 6.58 11.99
N ASP A 234 0.34 6.79 11.13
CA ASP A 234 0.15 8.09 10.45
C ASP A 234 -0.25 9.19 11.47
N HIS A 235 -1.04 8.81 12.44
CA HIS A 235 -1.44 9.60 13.61
C HIS A 235 -1.45 8.65 14.81
N GLU A 236 -0.83 9.07 15.90
CA GLU A 236 -0.88 8.29 17.13
C GLU A 236 -2.34 8.12 17.59
N ASP A 237 -2.69 6.88 17.90
CA ASP A 237 -3.98 6.50 18.45
C ASP A 237 -3.81 5.42 19.52
N GLU A 238 -4.90 4.98 20.10
CA GLU A 238 -4.89 3.99 21.18
C GLU A 238 -4.24 2.67 20.74
N TYR A 239 -4.52 2.21 19.51
CA TYR A 239 -3.93 0.98 19.00
C TYR A 239 -2.41 1.11 18.83
N SER A 240 -1.93 2.16 18.18
CA SER A 240 -0.51 2.37 17.96
C SER A 240 0.27 2.53 19.26
N SER A 241 -0.32 3.20 20.26
CA SER A 241 0.27 3.35 21.59
C SER A 241 0.37 2.02 22.32
N LYS A 242 -0.72 1.22 22.31
CA LYS A 242 -0.72 -0.15 22.88
C LYS A 242 0.28 -1.07 22.18
N LEU A 243 0.35 -1.01 20.84
CA LEU A 243 1.32 -1.80 20.07
C LEU A 243 2.77 -1.47 20.45
N LYS A 244 3.11 -0.18 20.56
CA LYS A 244 4.44 0.25 20.98
C LYS A 244 4.77 -0.21 22.40
N HIS A 245 3.82 -0.09 23.33
CA HIS A 245 4.02 -0.60 24.69
C HIS A 245 4.21 -2.11 24.73
N LEU A 246 3.38 -2.86 24.00
CA LEU A 246 3.50 -4.33 23.90
C LEU A 246 4.86 -4.74 23.30
N ALA A 247 5.32 -4.04 22.27
CA ALA A 247 6.61 -4.29 21.66
C ALA A 247 7.76 -4.00 22.64
N TYR A 248 7.73 -2.86 23.33
CA TYR A 248 8.75 -2.48 24.30
C TYR A 248 8.87 -3.48 25.45
N THR A 249 7.75 -3.88 26.06
CA THR A 249 7.74 -4.82 27.21
C THR A 249 8.21 -6.23 26.85
N ASN A 250 8.21 -6.59 25.55
CA ASN A 250 8.58 -7.93 25.09
C ASN A 250 9.83 -7.92 24.20
N ASN A 251 10.63 -6.86 24.22
CA ASN A 251 11.87 -6.74 23.43
C ASN A 251 11.67 -6.96 21.91
N ILE A 252 10.51 -6.56 21.37
CA ILE A 252 10.22 -6.56 19.95
C ILE A 252 10.82 -5.31 19.31
N ILE A 253 11.52 -5.45 18.20
CA ILE A 253 12.22 -4.33 17.56
C ILE A 253 11.25 -3.57 16.66
N LEU A 254 10.99 -2.30 16.99
CA LEU A 254 10.27 -1.36 16.14
C LEU A 254 11.27 -0.41 15.47
N THR A 255 11.38 -0.45 14.15
CA THR A 255 12.36 0.38 13.42
C THR A 255 11.86 1.79 13.10
N GLY A 256 10.57 2.06 13.28
CA GLY A 256 9.92 3.20 12.66
C GLY A 256 9.79 3.04 11.13
N PHE A 257 9.39 4.10 10.46
CA PHE A 257 9.35 4.10 8.99
C PHE A 257 10.76 4.16 8.42
N ILE A 258 11.12 3.15 7.64
CA ILE A 258 12.42 3.01 6.96
C ILE A 258 12.24 2.71 5.48
N LYS A 259 13.26 3.02 4.68
CA LYS A 259 13.30 2.82 3.23
C LYS A 259 14.74 2.66 2.75
N GLY A 260 14.90 2.45 1.44
CA GLY A 260 16.21 2.36 0.79
C GLY A 260 17.08 1.26 1.38
N GLU A 261 18.35 1.58 1.62
CA GLU A 261 19.34 0.61 2.05
C GLU A 261 18.99 -0.10 3.38
N LYS A 262 18.43 0.62 4.36
CA LYS A 262 18.02 0.03 5.63
C LYS A 262 16.94 -1.04 5.45
N LEU A 263 15.94 -0.76 4.63
CA LEU A 263 14.88 -1.69 4.32
C LEU A 263 15.39 -2.87 3.49
N ASN A 264 16.31 -2.60 2.53
CA ASN A 264 16.96 -3.63 1.73
C ASN A 264 17.74 -4.62 2.61
N GLN A 265 18.52 -4.13 3.59
CA GLN A 265 19.22 -5.00 4.53
C GLN A 265 18.27 -5.90 5.30
N LEU A 266 17.14 -5.36 5.79
CA LEU A 266 16.17 -6.16 6.54
C LEU A 266 15.48 -7.22 5.67
N PHE A 267 15.07 -6.89 4.45
CA PHE A 267 14.51 -7.90 3.55
C PHE A 267 15.54 -8.95 3.12
N THR A 268 16.78 -8.52 2.85
CA THR A 268 17.84 -9.42 2.37
C THR A 268 18.17 -10.53 3.38
N ASN A 269 18.13 -10.18 4.68
CA ASN A 269 18.66 -11.05 5.73
C ASN A 269 17.58 -11.65 6.65
N ALA A 270 16.30 -11.39 6.42
CA ALA A 270 15.23 -11.98 7.22
C ALA A 270 15.14 -13.50 7.00
N ARG A 271 14.78 -14.25 8.05
CA ARG A 271 14.49 -15.69 7.96
C ARG A 271 13.11 -15.94 7.38
N LEU A 272 12.14 -15.10 7.73
CA LEU A 272 10.74 -15.25 7.37
C LEU A 272 10.10 -13.87 7.33
N PHE A 273 9.26 -13.60 6.32
CA PHE A 273 8.37 -12.45 6.31
C PHE A 273 6.96 -12.87 6.72
N VAL A 274 6.34 -12.13 7.64
CA VAL A 274 4.98 -12.43 8.09
C VAL A 274 4.05 -11.26 7.80
N LEU A 275 2.89 -11.53 7.18
CA LEU A 275 1.84 -10.54 6.94
C LEU A 275 0.54 -10.97 7.64
N PRO A 276 0.28 -10.51 8.89
CA PRO A 276 -0.85 -10.97 9.69
C PRO A 276 -2.13 -10.15 9.48
N SER A 277 -2.25 -9.48 8.33
CA SER A 277 -3.30 -8.52 8.05
C SER A 277 -4.70 -9.13 8.03
N PHE A 278 -5.69 -8.39 8.54
CA PHE A 278 -7.11 -8.70 8.43
C PHE A 278 -7.73 -8.19 7.12
N HIS A 279 -7.09 -7.19 6.50
CA HIS A 279 -7.61 -6.55 5.30
C HIS A 279 -6.49 -5.97 4.44
N GLU A 280 -6.52 -6.29 3.13
CA GLU A 280 -5.61 -5.76 2.10
C GLU A 280 -6.36 -5.56 0.77
N GLY A 281 -5.83 -4.71 -0.09
CA GLY A 281 -6.27 -4.62 -1.49
C GLY A 281 -5.47 -5.56 -2.40
N LEU A 282 -4.16 -5.31 -2.47
CA LEU A 282 -3.09 -6.18 -2.95
C LEU A 282 -1.81 -5.72 -2.22
N PRO A 283 -1.29 -6.50 -1.27
CA PRO A 283 -0.26 -6.03 -0.35
C PRO A 283 1.11 -5.89 -1.00
N ILE A 284 1.56 -4.65 -1.23
CA ILE A 284 2.88 -4.37 -1.82
C ILE A 284 3.99 -4.97 -0.95
N SER A 285 3.88 -4.90 0.38
CA SER A 285 4.89 -5.47 1.29
C SER A 285 5.09 -6.98 1.13
N LEU A 286 4.03 -7.72 0.77
CA LEU A 286 4.15 -9.14 0.43
C LEU A 286 4.88 -9.32 -0.91
N LEU A 287 4.53 -8.51 -1.91
CA LEU A 287 5.23 -8.54 -3.20
C LEU A 287 6.72 -8.18 -3.04
N GLU A 288 7.03 -7.21 -2.16
CA GLU A 288 8.42 -6.89 -1.80
C GLU A 288 9.12 -8.10 -1.18
N ALA A 289 8.56 -8.74 -0.17
CA ALA A 289 9.16 -9.93 0.44
C ALA A 289 9.39 -11.05 -0.59
N MET A 290 8.43 -11.29 -1.47
CA MET A 290 8.54 -12.27 -2.56
C MET A 290 9.65 -11.90 -3.55
N SER A 291 9.85 -10.60 -3.86
CA SER A 291 10.91 -10.14 -4.78
C SER A 291 12.32 -10.38 -4.22
N TYR A 292 12.46 -10.48 -2.90
CA TYR A 292 13.68 -10.91 -2.22
C TYR A 292 13.83 -12.45 -2.14
N ASN A 293 12.88 -13.21 -2.65
CA ASN A 293 12.80 -14.67 -2.52
C ASN A 293 12.75 -15.15 -1.05
N LEU A 294 12.14 -14.34 -0.18
CA LEU A 294 11.93 -14.71 1.21
C LEU A 294 10.83 -15.77 1.32
N ASP A 295 10.99 -16.66 2.28
CA ASP A 295 9.87 -17.46 2.75
C ASP A 295 8.85 -16.53 3.42
N VAL A 296 7.57 -16.75 3.16
CA VAL A 296 6.49 -15.89 3.65
C VAL A 296 5.43 -16.70 4.40
N LEU A 297 4.82 -16.08 5.41
CA LEU A 297 3.67 -16.62 6.12
C LEU A 297 2.62 -15.51 6.23
N VAL A 298 1.43 -15.72 5.67
CA VAL A 298 0.42 -14.68 5.54
C VAL A 298 -0.95 -15.19 6.01
N SER A 299 -1.79 -14.29 6.48
CA SER A 299 -3.20 -14.61 6.78
C SER A 299 -3.95 -15.02 5.50
N ASP A 300 -4.94 -15.92 5.62
CA ASP A 300 -5.72 -16.48 4.51
C ASP A 300 -6.85 -15.56 4.02
N ILE A 301 -6.64 -14.24 4.09
CA ILE A 301 -7.59 -13.27 3.54
C ILE A 301 -7.62 -13.31 2.00
N PRO A 302 -8.75 -12.94 1.37
CA PRO A 302 -8.91 -13.04 -0.09
C PRO A 302 -7.77 -12.41 -0.90
N ALA A 303 -7.26 -11.23 -0.48
CA ALA A 303 -6.17 -10.54 -1.16
C ALA A 303 -4.83 -11.31 -1.12
N ASN A 304 -4.57 -12.06 -0.06
CA ASN A 304 -3.38 -12.90 0.05
C ASN A 304 -3.56 -14.21 -0.72
N LEU A 305 -4.76 -14.81 -0.66
CA LEU A 305 -5.09 -16.03 -1.39
C LEU A 305 -5.01 -15.83 -2.92
N GLU A 306 -5.29 -14.62 -3.41
CA GLU A 306 -5.14 -14.26 -4.84
C GLU A 306 -3.70 -14.43 -5.36
N ILE A 307 -2.69 -14.32 -4.47
CA ILE A 307 -1.28 -14.52 -4.82
C ILE A 307 -0.99 -15.97 -5.20
N LYS A 308 -1.79 -16.93 -4.69
CA LYS A 308 -1.66 -18.37 -4.93
C LYS A 308 -0.32 -18.94 -4.45
N LEU A 309 0.05 -18.61 -3.22
CA LEU A 309 1.20 -19.22 -2.55
C LEU A 309 0.92 -20.69 -2.23
N ASP A 310 1.97 -21.44 -1.83
CA ASP A 310 1.80 -22.78 -1.28
C ASP A 310 0.94 -22.75 0.00
N LYS A 311 0.18 -23.82 0.25
CA LYS A 311 -0.73 -23.92 1.42
C LYS A 311 -0.03 -23.71 2.75
N ASN A 312 1.26 -24.10 2.85
CA ASN A 312 2.08 -23.92 4.05
C ASN A 312 2.46 -22.45 4.30
N ASN A 313 2.18 -21.54 3.37
CA ASN A 313 2.42 -20.10 3.51
C ASN A 313 1.22 -19.35 4.08
N TYR A 314 0.13 -20.05 4.42
CA TYR A 314 -1.07 -19.45 4.97
C TYR A 314 -1.34 -19.93 6.40
N PHE A 315 -1.88 -19.02 7.20
CA PHE A 315 -2.50 -19.32 8.49
C PHE A 315 -3.91 -18.71 8.54
N ASN A 316 -4.79 -19.27 9.37
CA ASN A 316 -6.17 -18.81 9.51
C ASN A 316 -6.21 -17.40 10.10
N CYS A 317 -6.80 -16.45 9.39
CA CYS A 317 -6.86 -15.04 9.76
C CYS A 317 -7.46 -14.85 11.16
N GLY A 318 -6.72 -14.17 12.04
CA GLY A 318 -7.13 -13.93 13.43
C GLY A 318 -6.94 -15.12 14.39
N ASN A 319 -6.51 -16.28 13.90
CA ASN A 319 -6.15 -17.42 14.73
C ASN A 319 -4.65 -17.39 15.08
N TRP A 320 -4.34 -16.88 16.27
CA TRP A 320 -2.96 -16.70 16.72
C TRP A 320 -2.29 -18.00 17.18
N GLU A 321 -3.07 -19.03 17.49
CA GLU A 321 -2.57 -20.36 17.81
C GLU A 321 -2.11 -21.06 16.52
N ASP A 322 -2.88 -20.95 15.45
CA ASP A 322 -2.50 -21.43 14.11
C ASP A 322 -1.25 -20.69 13.61
N LEU A 323 -1.19 -19.35 13.76
CA LEU A 323 0.01 -18.58 13.47
C LEU A 323 1.23 -19.11 14.26
N THR A 324 1.08 -19.35 15.57
CA THR A 324 2.15 -19.90 16.42
C THR A 324 2.66 -21.24 15.88
N SER A 325 1.75 -22.15 15.57
CA SER A 325 2.06 -23.48 15.02
C SER A 325 2.80 -23.38 13.68
N LYS A 326 2.32 -22.51 12.78
CA LYS A 326 2.94 -22.25 11.48
C LYS A 326 4.31 -21.58 11.59
N LEU A 327 4.50 -20.67 12.54
CA LEU A 327 5.81 -20.06 12.82
C LEU A 327 6.82 -21.14 13.23
N LEU A 328 6.45 -22.02 14.16
CA LEU A 328 7.30 -23.13 14.58
C LEU A 328 7.65 -24.06 13.40
N GLN A 329 6.66 -24.42 12.59
CA GLN A 329 6.89 -25.25 11.41
C GLN A 329 7.88 -24.59 10.43
N LYS A 330 7.71 -23.27 10.13
CA LYS A 330 8.57 -22.53 9.21
C LYS A 330 10.00 -22.37 9.73
N ILE A 331 10.17 -22.15 11.02
CA ILE A 331 11.50 -21.95 11.63
C ILE A 331 12.27 -23.26 11.77
N ASN A 332 11.59 -24.35 12.14
CA ASN A 332 12.22 -25.66 12.31
C ASN A 332 12.60 -26.32 10.97
N ASN A 333 11.97 -25.93 9.87
CA ASN A 333 12.38 -26.39 8.55
C ASN A 333 13.63 -25.64 8.07
N GLN A 334 14.42 -26.28 7.22
CA GLN A 334 15.55 -25.60 6.59
C GLN A 334 15.06 -24.34 5.84
N ALA A 335 15.88 -23.28 5.87
CA ALA A 335 15.63 -22.09 5.09
C ALA A 335 15.58 -22.44 3.60
N ILE A 336 14.45 -22.22 2.96
CA ILE A 336 14.25 -22.51 1.55
C ILE A 336 14.28 -21.17 0.80
N SER A 337 15.14 -21.07 -0.21
CA SER A 337 15.04 -19.98 -1.19
C SER A 337 13.91 -20.31 -2.15
N ILE A 338 12.86 -19.50 -2.14
CA ILE A 338 11.68 -19.70 -2.97
C ILE A 338 11.75 -18.73 -4.15
N GLN A 339 11.72 -19.25 -5.36
CA GLN A 339 11.57 -18.38 -6.54
C GLN A 339 10.09 -18.16 -6.84
N TYR A 340 9.68 -16.89 -6.79
CA TYR A 340 8.33 -16.48 -7.14
C TYR A 340 8.30 -15.93 -8.56
N ASN A 341 7.23 -16.21 -9.31
CA ASN A 341 6.99 -15.56 -10.60
C ASN A 341 6.47 -14.14 -10.37
N MET A 342 7.35 -13.14 -10.56
CA MET A 342 7.04 -11.72 -10.35
C MET A 342 6.69 -10.96 -11.64
N GLU A 343 6.59 -11.62 -12.79
CA GLU A 343 6.42 -10.99 -14.10
C GLU A 343 5.19 -10.09 -14.18
N LYS A 344 4.03 -10.55 -13.68
CA LYS A 344 2.78 -9.79 -13.67
C LYS A 344 2.81 -8.55 -12.76
N TYR A 345 3.79 -8.47 -11.86
CA TYR A 345 4.00 -7.37 -10.92
C TYR A 345 5.13 -6.42 -11.35
N ASN A 346 5.58 -6.49 -12.60
CA ASN A 346 6.63 -5.62 -13.12
C ASN A 346 6.11 -4.20 -13.35
N TRP A 347 6.69 -3.22 -12.66
CA TRP A 347 6.28 -1.82 -12.76
C TRP A 347 6.34 -1.23 -14.16
N ASN A 348 7.33 -1.62 -14.99
CA ASN A 348 7.43 -1.11 -16.35
C ASN A 348 6.28 -1.62 -17.23
N HIS A 349 5.87 -2.88 -17.04
CA HIS A 349 4.69 -3.43 -17.71
C HIS A 349 3.41 -2.73 -17.25
N ILE A 350 3.24 -2.56 -15.95
CA ILE A 350 2.11 -1.88 -15.33
C ILE A 350 1.99 -0.44 -15.82
N ALA A 351 3.09 0.31 -15.89
CA ALA A 351 3.11 1.67 -16.40
C ALA A 351 2.64 1.76 -17.87
N LYS A 352 3.06 0.82 -18.72
CA LYS A 352 2.58 0.75 -20.12
C LYS A 352 1.08 0.45 -20.20
N GLN A 353 0.56 -0.41 -19.34
CA GLN A 353 -0.88 -0.69 -19.27
C GLN A 353 -1.68 0.56 -18.85
N VAL A 354 -1.25 1.25 -17.79
CA VAL A 354 -1.89 2.51 -17.34
C VAL A 354 -1.82 3.59 -18.42
N TYR A 355 -0.67 3.74 -19.09
CA TYR A 355 -0.52 4.67 -20.20
C TYR A 355 -1.48 4.38 -21.36
N SER A 356 -1.70 3.11 -21.71
CA SER A 356 -2.67 2.70 -22.72
C SER A 356 -4.11 3.09 -22.34
N ILE A 357 -4.46 2.98 -21.02
CA ILE A 357 -5.76 3.46 -20.52
C ILE A 357 -5.88 4.97 -20.69
N TYR A 358 -4.83 5.74 -20.41
CA TYR A 358 -4.82 7.19 -20.62
C TYR A 358 -5.09 7.55 -22.08
N GLN A 359 -4.38 6.90 -23.01
CA GLN A 359 -4.57 7.11 -24.43
C GLN A 359 -6.02 6.82 -24.88
N SER A 360 -6.61 5.73 -24.38
CA SER A 360 -7.99 5.34 -24.71
C SER A 360 -9.04 6.29 -24.15
N ALA A 361 -8.76 6.93 -23.00
CA ALA A 361 -9.67 7.86 -22.35
C ALA A 361 -9.76 9.22 -23.04
N ILE A 362 -8.69 9.67 -23.72
CA ILE A 362 -8.64 10.96 -24.43
C ILE A 362 -9.24 10.84 -25.85
N LYS A 363 -9.13 9.66 -26.47
CA LYS A 363 -9.63 9.42 -27.84
C LYS A 363 -11.16 9.36 -27.93
N LYS A 364 -11.86 9.38 -26.81
CA LYS A 364 -13.33 9.40 -26.72
C LYS A 364 -13.86 10.77 -26.41
#